data_48b062101325bccaaeb19bf8a44b4d4d
#
_entry.id   48b062101325bccaaeb19bf8a44b4d4d
#
_cell.length_a   1.000
_cell.length_b   1.000
_cell.length_c   1.000
_cell.angle_alpha   90.00
_cell.angle_beta   90.00
_cell.angle_gamma   90.00
#
_symmetry.space_group_name_H-M   'P 1'
#
loop_
_entity.id
_entity.type
_entity.pdbx_description
1 polymer ?
#
loop_
_entity_poly.entity_id
_entity_poly.type
_entity_poly.pdbx_seq_one_letter_code
_entity_poly.pdbx_strand_id
1 'polypeptide(L)'
;MLLFITIVVITPITNWAAYIGYFLLLLILISISQIPFLLVFKRALIEIPFIFFAILMPFFGTGERFEFLFFNLYREGLLAGAGIVAKGTIGVISAIILSSSTSAREILRGLERLHLPSLMVQIASFMLRYVNVVNDEMERMKVARASRGFEATGVKHWRVLATAAGALFIRSYERGERVHLAMLS
;
A
#
# COMPACT_ATOMS: atom_id res chain seq x y z
N MET A 1 1.55 12.63 -7.92
CA MET A 1 0.64 11.70 -7.24
C MET A 1 0.61 11.86 -5.73
N LEU A 2 1.75 11.86 -5.01
CA LEU A 2 1.76 12.03 -3.54
C LEU A 2 1.08 13.34 -3.10
N LEU A 3 1.41 14.47 -3.72
CA LEU A 3 0.76 15.76 -3.46
C LEU A 3 -0.75 15.73 -3.75
N PHE A 4 -1.15 15.05 -4.82
CA PHE A 4 -2.56 14.86 -5.16
C PHE A 4 -3.31 14.11 -4.06
N ILE A 5 -2.76 12.99 -3.56
CA ILE A 5 -3.35 12.24 -2.45
C ILE A 5 -3.48 13.12 -1.20
N THR A 6 -2.45 13.93 -0.90
CA THR A 6 -2.49 14.86 0.25
C THR A 6 -3.63 15.89 0.10
N ILE A 7 -3.82 16.46 -1.08
CA ILE A 7 -4.90 17.40 -1.36
C ILE A 7 -6.27 16.75 -1.17
N VAL A 8 -6.46 15.53 -1.67
CA VAL A 8 -7.71 14.76 -1.52
C VAL A 8 -8.03 14.50 -0.04
N VAL A 9 -7.02 14.16 0.77
CA VAL A 9 -7.20 13.91 2.20
C VAL A 9 -7.65 15.18 2.93
N ILE A 10 -7.04 16.33 2.61
CA ILE A 10 -7.34 17.63 3.25
C ILE A 10 -8.69 18.19 2.80
N THR A 11 -9.17 17.86 1.59
CA THR A 11 -10.43 18.37 1.06
C THR A 11 -11.61 17.99 1.96
N PRO A 12 -12.45 18.94 2.42
CA PRO A 12 -13.62 18.65 3.25
C PRO A 12 -14.66 17.84 2.49
N ILE A 13 -15.37 16.94 3.19
CA ILE A 13 -16.35 16.01 2.63
C ILE A 13 -17.53 16.74 1.96
N THR A 14 -17.81 17.95 2.39
CA THR A 14 -18.91 18.79 1.86
C THR A 14 -18.68 19.27 0.42
N ASN A 15 -17.46 19.23 -0.07
CA ASN A 15 -17.13 19.75 -1.41
C ASN A 15 -17.18 18.66 -2.50
N TRP A 16 -18.39 18.19 -2.82
CA TRP A 16 -18.62 17.14 -3.81
C TRP A 16 -18.12 17.49 -5.22
N ALA A 17 -18.13 18.77 -5.59
CA ALA A 17 -17.59 19.21 -6.88
C ALA A 17 -16.08 18.90 -7.01
N ALA A 18 -15.31 19.05 -5.94
CA ALA A 18 -13.90 18.71 -5.92
C ALA A 18 -13.69 17.20 -6.13
N TYR A 19 -14.49 16.35 -5.49
CA TYR A 19 -14.37 14.88 -5.65
C TYR A 19 -14.70 14.41 -7.06
N ILE A 20 -15.71 15.02 -7.71
CA ILE A 20 -16.01 14.75 -9.13
C ILE A 20 -14.81 15.15 -9.99
N GLY A 21 -14.21 16.32 -9.76
CA GLY A 21 -13.01 16.76 -10.46
C GLY A 21 -11.82 15.83 -10.28
N TYR A 22 -11.58 15.34 -9.06
CA TYR A 22 -10.51 14.37 -8.77
C TYR A 22 -10.76 13.04 -9.48
N PHE A 23 -12.00 12.56 -9.49
CA PHE A 23 -12.35 11.33 -10.17
C PHE A 23 -12.16 11.42 -11.69
N LEU A 24 -12.61 12.53 -12.31
CA LEU A 24 -12.36 12.78 -13.73
C LEU A 24 -10.87 12.84 -14.07
N LEU A 25 -10.08 13.51 -13.24
CA LEU A 25 -8.63 13.56 -13.40
C LEU A 25 -8.01 12.16 -13.36
N LEU A 26 -8.44 11.32 -12.42
CA LEU A 26 -7.98 9.92 -12.33
C LEU A 26 -8.38 9.09 -13.55
N LEU A 27 -9.58 9.26 -14.09
CA LEU A 27 -10.00 8.59 -15.32
C LEU A 27 -9.11 8.97 -16.51
N ILE A 28 -8.76 10.25 -16.63
CA ILE A 28 -7.82 10.73 -17.66
C ILE A 28 -6.45 10.08 -17.47
N LEU A 29 -5.95 10.03 -16.23
CA LEU A 29 -4.64 9.41 -15.93
C LEU A 29 -4.62 7.90 -16.22
N ILE A 30 -5.69 7.18 -15.91
CA ILE A 30 -5.83 5.76 -16.25
C ILE A 30 -5.78 5.56 -17.75
N SER A 31 -6.50 6.40 -18.52
CA SER A 31 -6.52 6.33 -19.99
C SER A 31 -5.12 6.57 -20.59
N ILE A 32 -4.38 7.56 -20.07
CA ILE A 32 -3.01 7.87 -20.51
C ILE A 32 -2.03 6.76 -20.12
N SER A 33 -2.19 6.18 -18.92
CA SER A 33 -1.28 5.14 -18.41
C SER A 33 -1.50 3.76 -19.04
N GLN A 34 -2.51 3.59 -19.90
CA GLN A 34 -2.87 2.31 -20.55
C GLN A 34 -3.02 1.13 -19.57
N ILE A 35 -3.40 1.40 -18.34
CA ILE A 35 -3.61 0.38 -17.31
C ILE A 35 -4.95 -0.31 -17.61
N PRO A 36 -5.00 -1.66 -17.69
CA PRO A 36 -6.25 -2.36 -17.94
C PRO A 36 -7.24 -2.14 -16.79
N PHE A 37 -8.45 -1.67 -17.11
CA PHE A 37 -9.50 -1.39 -16.13
C PHE A 37 -9.80 -2.60 -15.23
N LEU A 38 -9.68 -3.82 -15.76
CA LEU A 38 -9.87 -5.05 -14.99
C LEU A 38 -8.86 -5.19 -13.84
N LEU A 39 -7.63 -4.73 -14.04
CA LEU A 39 -6.59 -4.74 -13.01
C LEU A 39 -6.90 -3.72 -11.91
N VAL A 40 -7.39 -2.55 -12.28
CA VAL A 40 -7.85 -1.52 -11.33
C VAL A 40 -9.00 -2.08 -10.49
N PHE A 41 -10.00 -2.70 -11.14
CA PHE A 41 -11.15 -3.27 -10.44
C PHE A 41 -10.75 -4.41 -9.49
N LYS A 42 -9.91 -5.35 -9.92
CA LYS A 42 -9.41 -6.44 -9.04
C LYS A 42 -8.64 -5.91 -7.83
N ARG A 43 -7.84 -4.87 -8.01
CA ARG A 43 -7.08 -4.27 -6.89
C ARG A 43 -7.96 -3.41 -6.00
N ALA A 44 -9.01 -2.78 -6.53
CA ALA A 44 -9.98 -2.03 -5.75
C ALA A 44 -10.79 -2.92 -4.78
N LEU A 45 -10.80 -4.25 -4.95
CA LEU A 45 -11.39 -5.18 -3.97
C LEU A 45 -10.75 -5.09 -2.58
N ILE A 46 -9.55 -4.53 -2.46
CA ILE A 46 -8.92 -4.24 -1.16
C ILE A 46 -9.73 -3.20 -0.36
N GLU A 47 -10.62 -2.48 -1.02
CA GLU A 47 -11.48 -1.46 -0.41
C GLU A 47 -12.71 -2.05 0.30
N ILE A 48 -13.02 -3.33 0.11
CA ILE A 48 -14.20 -3.99 0.71
C ILE A 48 -14.35 -3.71 2.22
N PRO A 49 -13.31 -3.78 3.07
CA PRO A 49 -13.45 -3.46 4.49
C PRO A 49 -13.88 -2.01 4.74
N PHE A 50 -13.40 -1.07 3.92
CA PHE A 50 -13.77 0.35 4.04
C PHE A 50 -15.22 0.58 3.61
N ILE A 51 -15.69 -0.10 2.55
CA ILE A 51 -17.09 -0.07 2.12
C ILE A 51 -17.99 -0.62 3.23
N PHE A 52 -17.57 -1.71 3.89
CA PHE A 52 -18.31 -2.28 5.01
C PHE A 52 -18.45 -1.28 6.16
N PHE A 53 -17.37 -0.59 6.55
CA PHE A 53 -17.44 0.47 7.57
C PHE A 53 -18.29 1.67 7.13
N ALA A 54 -18.23 2.03 5.85
CA ALA A 54 -19.04 3.13 5.31
C ALA A 54 -20.53 2.82 5.37
N ILE A 55 -20.94 1.56 5.15
CA ILE A 55 -22.33 1.10 5.27
C ILE A 55 -22.79 1.09 6.74
N LEU A 56 -21.88 0.87 7.68
CA LEU A 56 -22.18 0.91 9.11
C LEU A 56 -22.33 2.32 9.67
N MET A 57 -21.64 3.31 9.10
CA MET A 57 -21.63 4.71 9.58
C MET A 57 -23.02 5.34 9.72
N PRO A 58 -23.99 5.16 8.81
CA PRO A 58 -25.33 5.70 8.96
C PRO A 58 -26.08 5.21 10.19
N PHE A 59 -25.70 4.05 10.74
CA PHE A 59 -26.36 3.48 11.92
C PHE A 59 -25.80 4.02 13.24
N PHE A 60 -24.57 4.50 13.25
CA PHE A 60 -23.86 4.98 14.44
C PHE A 60 -23.69 6.51 14.48
N GLY A 61 -24.24 7.24 13.51
CA GLY A 61 -24.16 8.69 13.43
C GLY A 61 -24.92 9.39 14.55
N THR A 62 -24.59 10.66 14.78
CA THR A 62 -25.34 11.62 15.63
C THR A 62 -25.93 12.69 14.71
N GLY A 63 -27.14 13.20 14.99
CA GLY A 63 -27.74 14.28 14.24
C GLY A 63 -29.19 14.01 13.81
N GLU A 64 -29.65 14.69 12.76
CA GLU A 64 -31.01 14.55 12.24
C GLU A 64 -31.28 13.14 11.75
N ARG A 65 -32.33 12.52 12.30
CA ARG A 65 -32.78 11.20 11.89
C ARG A 65 -33.63 11.27 10.65
N PHE A 66 -33.31 10.44 9.69
CA PHE A 66 -34.11 10.24 8.48
C PHE A 66 -34.59 8.80 8.45
N GLU A 67 -35.92 8.60 8.46
CA GLU A 67 -36.53 7.27 8.32
C GLU A 67 -36.50 6.85 6.85
N PHE A 68 -35.68 5.84 6.54
CA PHE A 68 -35.67 5.25 5.21
C PHE A 68 -36.10 3.76 5.31
N LEU A 69 -37.26 3.45 4.77
CA LEU A 69 -37.93 2.14 4.77
C LEU A 69 -38.26 1.61 6.18
N PHE A 70 -37.31 1.06 6.91
CA PHE A 70 -37.45 0.48 8.26
C PHE A 70 -36.26 0.79 9.15
N PHE A 71 -35.31 1.61 8.70
CA PHE A 71 -34.07 1.92 9.43
C PHE A 71 -34.00 3.41 9.74
N ASN A 72 -33.66 3.71 10.99
CA ASN A 72 -33.34 5.07 11.41
C ASN A 72 -31.89 5.37 11.00
N LEU A 73 -31.71 6.11 9.93
CA LEU A 73 -30.42 6.51 9.43
C LEU A 73 -30.11 7.95 9.83
N TYR A 74 -28.86 8.21 10.21
CA TYR A 74 -28.39 9.56 10.49
C TYR A 74 -27.82 10.19 9.22
N ARG A 75 -28.28 11.39 8.88
CA ARG A 75 -27.84 12.13 7.68
C ARG A 75 -26.34 12.39 7.70
N GLU A 76 -25.81 12.76 8.86
CA GLU A 76 -24.35 12.97 9.02
C GLU A 76 -23.56 11.68 8.84
N GLY A 77 -24.05 10.56 9.33
CA GLY A 77 -23.43 9.25 9.11
C GLY A 77 -23.39 8.85 7.65
N LEU A 78 -24.45 9.16 6.89
CA LEU A 78 -24.52 8.89 5.44
C LEU A 78 -23.50 9.73 4.67
N LEU A 79 -23.36 11.02 4.99
CA LEU A 79 -22.36 11.90 4.40
C LEU A 79 -20.95 11.47 4.76
N ALA A 80 -20.71 11.06 6.02
CA ALA A 80 -19.41 10.56 6.47
C ALA A 80 -19.05 9.23 5.75
N GLY A 81 -19.99 8.29 5.66
CA GLY A 81 -19.82 7.03 4.93
C GLY A 81 -19.50 7.25 3.46
N ALA A 82 -20.28 8.09 2.77
CA ALA A 82 -20.03 8.46 1.39
C ALA A 82 -18.65 9.13 1.19
N GLY A 83 -18.23 9.97 2.15
CA GLY A 83 -16.91 10.58 2.14
C GLY A 83 -15.76 9.58 2.32
N ILE A 84 -15.94 8.56 3.17
CA ILE A 84 -14.96 7.48 3.35
C ILE A 84 -14.80 6.70 2.04
N VAL A 85 -15.92 6.30 1.40
CA VAL A 85 -15.86 5.60 0.11
C VAL A 85 -15.20 6.48 -0.95
N ALA A 86 -15.63 7.73 -1.11
CA ALA A 86 -15.06 8.62 -2.12
C ALA A 86 -13.55 8.83 -1.93
N LYS A 87 -13.10 9.14 -0.71
CA LYS A 87 -11.66 9.31 -0.40
C LYS A 87 -10.89 8.00 -0.56
N GLY A 88 -11.46 6.88 -0.10
CA GLY A 88 -10.87 5.55 -0.22
C GLY A 88 -10.65 5.19 -1.69
N THR A 89 -11.70 5.25 -2.50
CA THR A 89 -11.64 4.90 -3.93
C THR A 89 -10.64 5.79 -4.68
N ILE A 90 -10.65 7.10 -4.46
CA ILE A 90 -9.67 8.01 -5.06
C ILE A 90 -8.25 7.66 -4.61
N GLY A 91 -8.05 7.38 -3.32
CA GLY A 91 -6.76 7.00 -2.76
C GLY A 91 -6.24 5.67 -3.33
N VAL A 92 -7.08 4.65 -3.38
CA VAL A 92 -6.74 3.32 -3.92
C VAL A 92 -6.41 3.42 -5.41
N ILE A 93 -7.24 4.09 -6.21
CA ILE A 93 -6.97 4.27 -7.64
C ILE A 93 -5.66 5.03 -7.85
N SER A 94 -5.41 6.10 -7.08
CA SER A 94 -4.16 6.88 -7.15
C SER A 94 -2.94 6.01 -6.82
N ALA A 95 -3.03 5.16 -5.80
CA ALA A 95 -1.96 4.24 -5.41
C ALA A 95 -1.71 3.17 -6.50
N ILE A 96 -2.78 2.66 -7.12
CA ILE A 96 -2.67 1.70 -8.23
C ILE A 96 -1.97 2.34 -9.43
N ILE A 97 -2.36 3.56 -9.81
CA ILE A 97 -1.72 4.28 -10.92
C ILE A 97 -0.25 4.51 -10.60
N LEU A 98 0.08 5.02 -9.41
CA LEU A 98 1.46 5.27 -9.00
C LEU A 98 2.31 3.99 -9.02
N SER A 99 1.80 2.92 -8.43
CA SER A 99 2.49 1.62 -8.34
C SER A 99 2.67 0.94 -9.70
N SER A 100 1.75 1.19 -10.65
CA SER A 100 1.79 0.55 -11.98
C SER A 100 2.59 1.35 -13.00
N SER A 101 2.68 2.68 -12.84
CA SER A 101 3.33 3.58 -13.80
C SER A 101 4.74 4.01 -13.40
N THR A 102 5.12 3.82 -12.13
CA THR A 102 6.35 4.40 -11.58
C THR A 102 7.18 3.32 -10.88
N SER A 103 8.46 3.22 -11.23
CA SER A 103 9.36 2.29 -10.56
C SER A 103 9.67 2.72 -9.12
N ALA A 104 9.98 1.76 -8.24
CA ALA A 104 10.32 2.07 -6.85
C ALA A 104 11.50 3.05 -6.72
N ARG A 105 12.48 3.00 -7.65
CA ARG A 105 13.60 3.94 -7.68
C ARG A 105 13.16 5.36 -8.01
N GLU A 106 12.22 5.53 -8.92
CA GLU A 106 11.67 6.84 -9.28
C GLU A 106 10.81 7.42 -8.15
N ILE A 107 10.09 6.57 -7.42
CA ILE A 107 9.38 6.98 -6.21
C ILE A 107 10.36 7.53 -5.18
N LEU A 108 11.48 6.84 -4.93
CA LEU A 108 12.52 7.33 -4.01
C LEU A 108 13.12 8.67 -4.45
N ARG A 109 13.42 8.83 -5.74
CA ARG A 109 13.88 10.13 -6.27
C ARG A 109 12.83 11.23 -6.11
N GLY A 110 11.56 10.89 -6.26
CA GLY A 110 10.46 11.82 -6.01
C GLY A 110 10.37 12.25 -4.54
N LEU A 111 10.55 11.31 -3.60
CA LEU A 111 10.57 11.58 -2.17
C LEU A 111 11.78 12.43 -1.77
N GLU A 112 12.95 12.20 -2.36
CA GLU A 112 14.14 13.02 -2.17
C GLU A 112 13.89 14.48 -2.57
N ARG A 113 13.26 14.71 -3.73
CA ARG A 113 12.84 16.05 -4.19
C ARG A 113 11.80 16.70 -3.28
N LEU A 114 11.02 15.92 -2.55
CA LEU A 114 10.07 16.38 -1.53
C LEU A 114 10.74 16.60 -0.17
N HIS A 115 12.08 16.75 -0.13
CA HIS A 115 12.89 16.99 1.08
C HIS A 115 12.88 15.85 2.11
N LEU A 116 12.68 14.61 1.68
CA LEU A 116 12.95 13.47 2.56
C LEU A 116 14.45 13.46 2.93
N PRO A 117 14.84 13.26 4.21
CA PRO A 117 16.25 13.21 4.60
C PRO A 117 17.06 12.24 3.73
N SER A 118 18.21 12.69 3.25
CA SER A 118 19.06 11.91 2.33
C SER A 118 19.46 10.56 2.87
N LEU A 119 19.66 10.46 4.20
CA LEU A 119 19.96 9.20 4.87
C LEU A 119 18.84 8.15 4.65
N MET A 120 17.57 8.56 4.73
CA MET A 120 16.43 7.65 4.51
C MET A 120 16.36 7.19 3.05
N VAL A 121 16.63 8.10 2.11
CA VAL A 121 16.67 7.77 0.67
C VAL A 121 17.79 6.78 0.38
N GLN A 122 18.97 6.97 0.98
CA GLN A 122 20.10 6.06 0.85
C GLN A 122 19.77 4.67 1.41
N ILE A 123 19.24 4.59 2.64
CA ILE A 123 18.84 3.32 3.26
C ILE A 123 17.82 2.59 2.37
N ALA A 124 16.76 3.28 1.92
CA ALA A 124 15.75 2.70 1.05
C ALA A 124 16.31 2.25 -0.31
N SER A 125 17.25 3.00 -0.87
CA SER A 125 17.94 2.62 -2.12
C SER A 125 18.77 1.35 -1.94
N PHE A 126 19.49 1.21 -0.81
CA PHE A 126 20.16 -0.03 -0.46
C PHE A 126 19.18 -1.18 -0.27
N MET A 127 18.06 -0.97 0.42
CA MET A 127 17.02 -1.98 0.58
C MET A 127 16.52 -2.49 -0.78
N LEU A 128 16.20 -1.58 -1.73
CA LEU A 128 15.75 -1.96 -3.07
C LEU A 128 16.82 -2.74 -3.86
N ARG A 129 18.09 -2.44 -3.64
CA ARG A 129 19.19 -3.15 -4.27
C ARG A 129 19.36 -4.56 -3.73
N TYR A 130 19.24 -4.73 -2.40
CA TYR A 130 19.52 -6.00 -1.74
C TYR A 130 18.31 -6.90 -1.58
N VAL A 131 17.08 -6.41 -1.82
CA VAL A 131 15.85 -7.22 -1.71
C VAL A 131 15.90 -8.47 -2.60
N ASN A 132 16.42 -8.36 -3.81
CA ASN A 132 16.56 -9.49 -4.72
C ASN A 132 17.58 -10.52 -4.19
N VAL A 133 18.70 -10.03 -3.65
CA VAL A 133 19.74 -10.88 -3.07
C VAL A 133 19.23 -11.67 -1.86
N VAL A 134 18.43 -11.02 -1.02
CA VAL A 134 17.76 -11.66 0.14
C VAL A 134 16.73 -12.68 -0.33
N ASN A 135 15.94 -12.37 -1.35
CA ASN A 135 14.97 -13.30 -1.94
C ASN A 135 15.66 -14.54 -2.53
N ASP A 136 16.76 -14.36 -3.26
CA ASP A 136 17.54 -15.46 -3.81
C ASP A 136 18.11 -16.36 -2.69
N GLU A 137 18.57 -15.77 -1.59
CA GLU A 137 19.06 -16.51 -0.44
C GLU A 137 17.93 -17.30 0.26
N MET A 138 16.75 -16.69 0.40
CA MET A 138 15.57 -17.37 0.94
C MET A 138 15.17 -18.57 0.06
N GLU A 139 15.18 -18.41 -1.25
CA GLU A 139 14.82 -19.51 -2.17
C GLU A 139 15.86 -20.64 -2.11
N ARG A 140 17.16 -20.33 -2.07
CA ARG A 140 18.23 -21.33 -1.86
C ARG A 140 18.03 -22.10 -0.54
N MET A 141 17.69 -21.40 0.53
CA MET A 141 17.41 -22.03 1.82
C MET A 141 16.15 -22.90 1.78
N LYS A 142 15.15 -22.51 1.01
CA LYS A 142 13.92 -23.30 0.77
C LYS A 142 14.25 -24.58 0.01
N VAL A 143 14.97 -24.48 -1.10
CA VAL A 143 15.43 -25.64 -1.89
C VAL A 143 16.28 -26.59 -1.05
N ALA A 144 17.23 -26.07 -0.26
CA ALA A 144 18.06 -26.88 0.62
C ALA A 144 17.27 -27.62 1.73
N ARG A 145 16.15 -27.07 2.17
CA ARG A 145 15.24 -27.76 3.08
C ARG A 145 14.43 -28.84 2.36
N ALA A 146 13.90 -28.52 1.19
CA ALA A 146 13.14 -29.47 0.37
C ALA A 146 13.98 -30.71 0.00
N SER A 147 15.26 -30.52 -0.36
CA SER A 147 16.17 -31.64 -0.66
C SER A 147 16.46 -32.55 0.54
N ARG A 148 16.23 -32.07 1.76
CA ARG A 148 16.30 -32.86 3.01
C ARG A 148 14.95 -33.47 3.39
N GLY A 149 13.98 -33.49 2.47
CA GLY A 149 12.64 -34.04 2.70
C GLY A 149 11.75 -33.18 3.63
N PHE A 150 12.13 -31.90 3.85
CA PHE A 150 11.37 -31.01 4.71
C PHE A 150 10.59 -29.97 3.90
N GLU A 151 9.29 -30.15 3.82
CA GLU A 151 8.36 -29.15 3.29
C GLU A 151 7.64 -28.46 4.44
N ALA A 152 7.85 -27.14 4.57
CA ALA A 152 7.18 -26.34 5.59
C ALA A 152 5.71 -26.08 5.15
N THR A 153 4.80 -26.95 5.56
CA THR A 153 3.37 -26.78 5.35
C THR A 153 2.71 -26.36 6.67
N GLY A 154 2.25 -25.09 6.70
CA GLY A 154 1.45 -24.56 7.81
C GLY A 154 2.20 -24.09 9.06
N VAL A 155 1.42 -23.62 10.04
CA VAL A 155 1.90 -22.96 11.27
C VAL A 155 2.71 -23.89 12.18
N LYS A 156 2.55 -25.21 12.07
CA LYS A 156 3.31 -26.21 12.87
C LYS A 156 4.82 -26.12 12.69
N HIS A 157 5.29 -25.58 11.56
CA HIS A 157 6.72 -25.50 11.21
C HIS A 157 7.35 -24.13 11.51
N TRP A 158 6.65 -23.29 12.30
CA TRP A 158 7.11 -21.96 12.71
C TRP A 158 8.54 -21.95 13.23
N ARG A 159 8.91 -22.96 14.03
CA ARG A 159 10.25 -23.06 14.62
C ARG A 159 11.37 -23.17 13.56
N VAL A 160 11.13 -23.91 12.49
CA VAL A 160 12.09 -24.05 11.39
C VAL A 160 12.16 -22.77 10.55
N LEU A 161 11.02 -22.11 10.34
CA LEU A 161 10.98 -20.82 9.66
C LEU A 161 11.72 -19.75 10.47
N ALA A 162 11.54 -19.74 11.80
CA ALA A 162 12.25 -18.82 12.69
C ALA A 162 13.79 -19.04 12.65
N THR A 163 14.25 -20.30 12.66
CA THR A 163 15.68 -20.62 12.51
C THR A 163 16.22 -20.16 11.16
N ALA A 164 15.45 -20.35 10.09
CA ALA A 164 15.82 -19.88 8.75
C ALA A 164 15.91 -18.34 8.69
N ALA A 165 14.95 -17.64 9.31
CA ALA A 165 14.97 -16.18 9.41
C ALA A 165 16.18 -15.69 10.22
N GLY A 166 16.51 -16.34 11.33
CA GLY A 166 17.72 -16.04 12.12
C GLY A 166 19.00 -16.20 11.30
N ALA A 167 19.14 -17.31 10.57
CA ALA A 167 20.30 -17.54 9.70
C ALA A 167 20.38 -16.49 8.57
N LEU A 168 19.25 -16.13 7.98
CA LEU A 168 19.18 -15.08 6.96
C LEU A 168 19.61 -13.72 7.53
N PHE A 169 19.17 -13.40 8.75
CA PHE A 169 19.55 -12.16 9.43
C PHE A 169 21.06 -12.08 9.65
N ILE A 170 21.69 -13.14 10.19
CA ILE A 170 23.14 -13.20 10.41
C ILE A 170 23.89 -12.99 9.08
N ARG A 171 23.54 -13.72 8.03
CA ARG A 171 24.15 -13.58 6.70
C ARG A 171 23.99 -12.18 6.11
N SER A 172 22.82 -11.57 6.31
CA SER A 172 22.55 -10.21 5.84
C SER A 172 23.37 -9.18 6.60
N TYR A 173 23.53 -9.37 7.92
CA TYR A 173 24.38 -8.53 8.77
C TYR A 173 25.85 -8.58 8.34
N GLU A 174 26.43 -9.77 8.23
CA GLU A 174 27.82 -9.98 7.79
C GLU A 174 28.06 -9.38 6.38
N ARG A 175 27.06 -9.47 5.50
CA ARG A 175 27.15 -8.85 4.17
C ARG A 175 27.14 -7.32 4.28
N GLY A 176 26.26 -6.76 5.12
CA GLY A 176 26.21 -5.32 5.38
C GLY A 176 27.53 -4.78 5.91
N GLU A 177 28.17 -5.49 6.83
CA GLU A 177 29.48 -5.15 7.37
C GLU A 177 30.57 -5.14 6.29
N ARG A 178 30.61 -6.16 5.43
CA ARG A 178 31.54 -6.18 4.29
C ARG A 178 31.34 -5.03 3.32
N VAL A 179 30.07 -4.68 3.03
CA VAL A 179 29.75 -3.54 2.16
C VAL A 179 30.19 -2.22 2.82
N HIS A 180 29.98 -2.09 4.13
CA HIS A 180 30.39 -0.91 4.88
C HIS A 180 31.92 -0.74 4.85
N LEU A 181 32.67 -1.80 5.12
CA LEU A 181 34.14 -1.78 5.04
C LEU A 181 34.65 -1.44 3.63
N ALA A 182 34.01 -1.97 2.59
CA ALA A 182 34.34 -1.66 1.21
C ALA A 182 34.03 -0.21 0.79
N MET A 183 33.12 0.47 1.50
CA MET A 183 32.84 1.89 1.27
C MET A 183 33.77 2.83 2.03
N LEU A 184 34.51 2.31 3.04
CA LEU A 184 35.49 3.07 3.80
C LEU A 184 36.89 3.01 3.17
N SER A 185 37.17 2.05 2.28
CA SER A 185 38.42 1.90 1.54
C SER A 185 38.39 2.72 0.24
#